data_4721500e05fe4914cdaec18547f0b4ab
#
_entry.id   4721500e05fe4914cdaec18547f0b4ab
#
_cell.length_a   1.000
_cell.length_b   1.000
_cell.length_c   1.000
_cell.angle_alpha   90.00
_cell.angle_beta   90.00
_cell.angle_gamma   90.00
#
_symmetry.space_group_name_H-M   'P 1'
#
loop_
_entity.id
_entity.type
_entity.pdbx_description
1 polymer ?
#
loop_
_entity_poly.entity_id
_entity_poly.type
_entity_poly.pdbx_seq_one_letter_code
_entity_poly.pdbx_strand_id
1 'polypeptide(L)'
;MTAPPFYRHFSWEHSYFSGKTRAYLRYKQRMGDLGAGFEDILATRDLIQGLLLPRSGTAAVPQLEAPDGTWVQDTAEMIDYCEAAHAKAPVIPGPDRPRQRIASYLVELLADEWMVVHGFWERWHFSLDGASPNHLHFNEQQWGVVFDPDADGAGRRDAAKSFFELAFGISEARTAPRGVYAGLLHLGCDEKTEAAWEASALRIFRILENHFAVHDFTLGGQPALGDFGLLAPLYAHIFRDAVPGGALHLHFPLVAEWVERTNGVNALNARTYDQSLYSLGDDGKLVSRPATSDGGAWLPDDHVPETLMPILGVFFEEMWPVLESSLAALTDFISSDQHTPGSELPAKTFTATPGFEALQTGDGPLTH
;
A
#
# COMPACT_ATOMS: atom_id res chain seq x y z
N MET A 1 -31.62 11.07 -4.53
CA MET A 1 -30.73 11.20 -5.70
C MET A 1 -30.67 9.83 -6.36
N THR A 2 -30.81 9.74 -7.67
CA THR A 2 -30.61 8.48 -8.41
C THR A 2 -29.12 8.13 -8.33
N ALA A 3 -28.80 6.84 -8.13
CA ALA A 3 -27.41 6.35 -8.15
C ALA A 3 -26.75 6.72 -9.49
N PRO A 4 -25.44 7.05 -9.51
CA PRO A 4 -24.72 7.36 -10.73
C PRO A 4 -24.61 6.10 -11.60
N PRO A 5 -24.53 6.23 -12.94
CA PRO A 5 -24.41 5.07 -13.83
C PRO A 5 -23.00 4.42 -13.82
N PHE A 6 -22.04 4.98 -13.08
CA PHE A 6 -20.65 4.59 -12.98
C PHE A 6 -20.21 4.56 -11.51
N TYR A 7 -19.08 3.93 -11.23
CA TYR A 7 -18.48 3.93 -9.88
C TYR A 7 -17.97 5.31 -9.53
N ARG A 8 -18.16 5.76 -8.29
CA ARG A 8 -17.51 6.96 -7.74
C ARG A 8 -16.48 6.51 -6.70
N HIS A 9 -15.22 6.79 -7.00
CA HIS A 9 -14.10 6.46 -6.14
C HIS A 9 -13.61 7.74 -5.46
N PHE A 10 -13.91 7.88 -4.17
CA PHE A 10 -13.48 9.02 -3.37
C PHE A 10 -12.11 8.72 -2.80
N SER A 11 -11.12 9.44 -3.26
CA SER A 11 -9.73 9.10 -3.04
C SER A 11 -8.83 10.31 -2.92
N TRP A 12 -7.58 10.05 -2.66
CA TRP A 12 -6.55 11.07 -2.63
C TRP A 12 -5.20 10.48 -3.07
N GLU A 13 -4.49 11.16 -3.97
CA GLU A 13 -3.23 10.66 -4.54
C GLU A 13 -2.14 10.37 -3.52
N HIS A 14 -2.15 11.05 -2.39
CA HIS A 14 -1.16 10.90 -1.34
C HIS A 14 -1.57 9.90 -0.24
N SER A 15 -2.76 9.33 -0.36
CA SER A 15 -3.26 8.28 0.54
C SER A 15 -2.63 6.94 0.21
N TYR A 16 -2.20 6.23 1.25
CA TYR A 16 -1.61 4.89 1.17
C TYR A 16 -2.48 3.94 0.34
N PHE A 17 -3.74 3.80 0.71
CA PHE A 17 -4.64 2.82 0.13
C PHE A 17 -5.37 3.28 -1.14
N SER A 18 -5.44 4.58 -1.41
CA SER A 18 -6.16 5.08 -2.59
C SER A 18 -5.51 4.65 -3.90
N GLY A 19 -4.19 4.52 -3.93
CA GLY A 19 -3.44 4.04 -5.10
C GLY A 19 -3.81 2.61 -5.49
N LYS A 20 -3.96 1.72 -4.51
CA LYS A 20 -4.35 0.31 -4.69
C LYS A 20 -5.65 0.17 -5.50
N THR A 21 -6.73 0.74 -5.00
CA THR A 21 -8.05 0.61 -5.61
C THR A 21 -8.21 1.43 -6.88
N ARG A 22 -7.58 2.62 -6.97
CA ARG A 22 -7.56 3.42 -8.19
C ARG A 22 -6.89 2.70 -9.34
N ALA A 23 -5.73 2.09 -9.10
CA ALA A 23 -5.01 1.33 -10.11
C ALA A 23 -5.82 0.10 -10.58
N TYR A 24 -6.45 -0.61 -9.63
CA TYR A 24 -7.36 -1.70 -9.93
C TYR A 24 -8.53 -1.25 -10.83
N LEU A 25 -9.23 -0.18 -10.47
CA LEU A 25 -10.34 0.35 -11.27
C LEU A 25 -9.88 0.81 -12.67
N ARG A 26 -8.71 1.43 -12.77
CA ARG A 26 -8.07 1.77 -14.07
C ARG A 26 -7.79 0.53 -14.91
N TYR A 27 -7.26 -0.53 -14.28
CA TYR A 27 -7.03 -1.80 -14.95
C TYR A 27 -8.33 -2.39 -15.50
N LYS A 28 -9.37 -2.54 -14.68
CA LYS A 28 -10.67 -3.07 -15.09
C LYS A 28 -11.30 -2.25 -16.21
N GLN A 29 -11.22 -0.93 -16.12
CA GLN A 29 -11.73 -0.03 -17.17
C GLN A 29 -10.99 -0.21 -18.51
N ARG A 30 -9.67 -0.33 -18.50
CA ARG A 30 -8.87 -0.59 -19.72
C ARG A 30 -9.19 -1.93 -20.36
N MET A 31 -9.41 -2.94 -19.54
CA MET A 31 -9.79 -4.26 -20.02
C MET A 31 -11.24 -4.32 -20.52
N GLY A 32 -11.97 -3.20 -20.50
CA GLY A 32 -13.38 -3.14 -20.88
C GLY A 32 -14.29 -3.95 -19.95
N ASP A 33 -13.91 -4.06 -18.69
CA ASP A 33 -14.56 -4.89 -17.67
C ASP A 33 -15.02 -4.04 -16.46
N LEU A 34 -15.43 -2.81 -16.67
CA LEU A 34 -15.96 -1.94 -15.60
C LEU A 34 -17.26 -1.23 -15.99
N GLY A 35 -18.03 -1.80 -16.92
CA GLY A 35 -19.30 -1.21 -17.35
C GLY A 35 -19.13 0.24 -17.87
N ALA A 36 -19.80 1.20 -17.24
CA ALA A 36 -19.69 2.62 -17.60
C ALA A 36 -18.42 3.31 -17.04
N GLY A 37 -17.53 2.56 -16.37
CA GLY A 37 -16.28 3.07 -15.82
C GLY A 37 -16.41 3.64 -14.42
N PHE A 38 -15.45 4.48 -14.04
CA PHE A 38 -15.44 5.15 -12.74
C PHE A 38 -14.99 6.60 -12.85
N GLU A 39 -15.38 7.38 -11.87
CA GLU A 39 -14.90 8.73 -11.61
C GLU A 39 -14.03 8.72 -10.35
N ASP A 40 -12.80 9.23 -10.48
CA ASP A 40 -11.89 9.40 -9.34
C ASP A 40 -12.07 10.82 -8.79
N ILE A 41 -12.60 10.92 -7.58
CA ILE A 41 -13.02 12.18 -6.95
C ILE A 41 -12.08 12.48 -5.80
N LEU A 42 -11.44 13.66 -5.83
CA LEU A 42 -10.63 14.12 -4.71
C LEU A 42 -11.48 14.25 -3.45
N ALA A 43 -11.15 13.49 -2.43
CA ALA A 43 -11.78 13.55 -1.12
C ALA A 43 -11.31 14.80 -0.35
N THR A 44 -11.87 15.95 -0.69
CA THR A 44 -11.63 17.21 0.03
C THR A 44 -12.19 17.14 1.44
N ARG A 45 -11.71 18.02 2.33
CA ARG A 45 -12.25 18.14 3.70
C ARG A 45 -13.78 18.28 3.72
N ASP A 46 -14.33 19.09 2.82
CA ASP A 46 -15.77 19.32 2.77
C ASP A 46 -16.54 18.08 2.32
N LEU A 47 -16.03 17.31 1.36
CA LEU A 47 -16.59 16.01 0.98
C LEU A 47 -16.47 14.98 2.09
N ILE A 48 -15.33 14.93 2.78
CA ILE A 48 -15.13 14.03 3.92
C ILE A 48 -16.17 14.33 5.00
N GLN A 49 -16.33 15.59 5.40
CA GLN A 49 -17.25 15.98 6.46
C GLN A 49 -18.74 15.91 6.04
N GLY A 50 -19.05 16.32 4.82
CA GLY A 50 -20.43 16.45 4.33
C GLY A 50 -21.01 15.17 3.73
N LEU A 51 -20.19 14.24 3.28
CA LEU A 51 -20.63 13.05 2.57
C LEU A 51 -20.04 11.75 3.15
N LEU A 52 -18.70 11.63 3.19
CA LEU A 52 -18.05 10.36 3.46
C LEU A 52 -18.25 9.92 4.91
N LEU A 53 -17.90 10.78 5.87
CA LEU A 53 -18.07 10.49 7.29
C LEU A 53 -19.53 10.19 7.68
N PRO A 54 -20.55 10.95 7.23
CA PRO A 54 -21.94 10.60 7.51
C PRO A 54 -22.40 9.26 6.89
N ARG A 55 -21.77 8.81 5.81
CA ARG A 55 -22.14 7.57 5.11
C ARG A 55 -21.48 6.33 5.70
N SER A 56 -20.18 6.40 5.96
CA SER A 56 -19.36 5.24 6.36
C SER A 56 -19.01 5.21 7.85
N GLY A 57 -19.22 6.31 8.57
CA GLY A 57 -18.77 6.46 9.95
C GLY A 57 -17.27 6.77 10.09
N THR A 58 -16.53 6.89 8.99
CA THR A 58 -15.09 7.15 8.99
C THR A 58 -14.68 8.23 8.00
N ALA A 59 -13.61 8.97 8.33
CA ALA A 59 -12.95 9.89 7.43
C ALA A 59 -11.88 9.21 6.55
N ALA A 60 -11.68 7.90 6.71
CA ALA A 60 -10.68 7.16 5.95
C ALA A 60 -11.04 7.10 4.45
N VAL A 61 -10.01 7.20 3.63
CA VAL A 61 -10.10 7.06 2.17
C VAL A 61 -9.16 5.95 1.70
N PRO A 62 -9.52 5.23 0.63
CA PRO A 62 -10.61 5.48 -0.31
C PRO A 62 -11.97 5.00 0.17
N GLN A 63 -13.04 5.50 -0.48
CA GLN A 63 -14.40 4.98 -0.38
C GLN A 63 -14.99 4.84 -1.79
N LEU A 64 -15.80 3.82 -2.01
CA LEU A 64 -16.40 3.51 -3.30
C LEU A 64 -17.92 3.54 -3.21
N GLU A 65 -18.56 4.29 -4.10
CA GLU A 65 -19.99 4.18 -4.35
C GLU A 65 -20.20 3.48 -5.69
N ALA A 66 -20.88 2.36 -5.67
CA ALA A 66 -21.20 1.57 -6.85
C ALA A 66 -22.44 2.12 -7.61
N PRO A 67 -22.62 1.74 -8.90
CA PRO A 67 -23.76 2.17 -9.71
C PRO A 67 -25.15 1.82 -9.16
N ASP A 68 -25.23 0.81 -8.30
CA ASP A 68 -26.47 0.41 -7.61
C ASP A 68 -26.72 1.16 -6.31
N GLY A 69 -25.80 2.05 -5.92
CA GLY A 69 -25.86 2.83 -4.68
C GLY A 69 -25.22 2.14 -3.47
N THR A 70 -24.62 0.97 -3.64
CA THR A 70 -23.84 0.29 -2.59
C THR A 70 -22.58 1.09 -2.27
N TRP A 71 -22.28 1.23 -0.98
CA TRP A 71 -21.04 1.84 -0.49
C TRP A 71 -20.13 0.79 0.08
N VAL A 72 -18.86 0.82 -0.35
CA VAL A 72 -17.80 -0.06 0.12
C VAL A 72 -16.64 0.79 0.61
N GLN A 73 -16.09 0.49 1.76
CA GLN A 73 -15.08 1.35 2.39
C GLN A 73 -13.71 0.69 2.52
N ASP A 74 -13.60 -0.59 2.82
CA ASP A 74 -12.34 -1.31 2.86
C ASP A 74 -11.81 -1.64 1.45
N THR A 75 -10.49 -1.56 1.23
CA THR A 75 -9.90 -1.74 -0.10
C THR A 75 -9.93 -3.18 -0.61
N ALA A 76 -9.79 -4.16 0.27
CA ALA A 76 -9.92 -5.57 -0.09
C ALA A 76 -11.39 -5.88 -0.46
N GLU A 77 -12.35 -5.38 0.36
CA GLU A 77 -13.78 -5.51 0.07
C GLU A 77 -14.18 -4.80 -1.22
N MET A 78 -13.58 -3.65 -1.55
CA MET A 78 -13.81 -2.96 -2.83
C MET A 78 -13.40 -3.83 -4.02
N ILE A 79 -12.24 -4.46 -3.94
CA ILE A 79 -11.75 -5.34 -5.01
C ILE A 79 -12.65 -6.58 -5.09
N ASP A 80 -12.96 -7.24 -3.99
CA ASP A 80 -13.83 -8.41 -3.96
C ASP A 80 -15.23 -8.10 -4.53
N TYR A 81 -15.81 -6.95 -4.14
CA TYR A 81 -17.09 -6.50 -4.67
C TYR A 81 -17.06 -6.32 -6.19
N CYS A 82 -16.02 -5.66 -6.69
CA CYS A 82 -15.87 -5.44 -8.13
C CYS A 82 -15.53 -6.74 -8.88
N GLU A 83 -14.71 -7.64 -8.34
CA GLU A 83 -14.40 -8.95 -8.96
C GLU A 83 -15.63 -9.82 -9.06
N ALA A 84 -16.55 -9.78 -8.08
CA ALA A 84 -17.83 -10.49 -8.15
C ALA A 84 -18.74 -9.97 -9.27
N ALA A 85 -18.66 -8.67 -9.58
CA ALA A 85 -19.48 -8.04 -10.61
C ALA A 85 -18.84 -8.07 -12.02
N HIS A 86 -17.49 -8.18 -12.11
CA HIS A 86 -16.69 -7.95 -13.31
C HIS A 86 -15.64 -9.06 -13.51
N ALA A 87 -16.00 -10.13 -14.18
CA ALA A 87 -15.22 -11.36 -14.21
C ALA A 87 -14.34 -11.57 -15.46
N LYS A 88 -14.34 -10.64 -16.44
CA LYS A 88 -13.62 -10.83 -17.71
C LYS A 88 -12.10 -10.73 -17.57
N ALA A 89 -11.63 -9.82 -16.73
CA ALA A 89 -10.22 -9.56 -16.49
C ALA A 89 -9.93 -9.73 -14.99
N PRO A 90 -9.95 -10.97 -14.48
CA PRO A 90 -9.79 -11.22 -13.05
C PRO A 90 -8.40 -10.84 -12.58
N VAL A 91 -8.32 -10.35 -11.33
CA VAL A 91 -7.04 -10.11 -10.65
C VAL A 91 -6.83 -11.08 -9.49
N ILE A 92 -7.86 -11.80 -9.09
CA ILE A 92 -7.79 -12.87 -8.09
C ILE A 92 -7.78 -14.21 -8.82
N PRO A 93 -6.69 -15.00 -8.72
CA PRO A 93 -6.64 -16.33 -9.32
C PRO A 93 -7.80 -17.22 -8.84
N GLY A 94 -8.40 -17.95 -9.78
CA GLY A 94 -9.57 -18.79 -9.51
C GLY A 94 -9.25 -20.01 -8.61
N PRO A 95 -10.29 -20.80 -8.26
CA PRO A 95 -10.13 -22.00 -7.44
C PRO A 95 -9.28 -23.09 -8.11
N ASP A 96 -9.14 -23.05 -9.42
CA ASP A 96 -8.27 -23.91 -10.22
C ASP A 96 -6.78 -23.55 -10.12
N ARG A 97 -6.46 -22.42 -9.47
CA ARG A 97 -5.11 -21.88 -9.26
C ARG A 97 -4.83 -21.59 -7.78
N PRO A 98 -4.93 -22.59 -6.90
CA PRO A 98 -4.86 -22.37 -5.46
C PRO A 98 -3.52 -21.83 -4.96
N ARG A 99 -2.39 -22.21 -5.58
CA ARG A 99 -1.06 -21.73 -5.18
C ARG A 99 -0.89 -20.24 -5.52
N GLN A 100 -1.21 -19.85 -6.75
CA GLN A 100 -1.17 -18.47 -7.17
C GLN A 100 -2.16 -17.60 -6.36
N ARG A 101 -3.33 -18.15 -6.07
CA ARG A 101 -4.34 -17.47 -5.25
C ARG A 101 -3.82 -17.19 -3.83
N ILE A 102 -3.27 -18.21 -3.15
CA ILE A 102 -2.70 -18.05 -1.81
C ILE A 102 -1.52 -17.06 -1.84
N ALA A 103 -0.59 -17.21 -2.80
CA ALA A 103 0.55 -16.30 -2.93
C ALA A 103 0.09 -14.84 -3.10
N SER A 104 -0.94 -14.60 -3.92
CA SER A 104 -1.47 -13.26 -4.15
C SER A 104 -2.08 -12.62 -2.90
N TYR A 105 -2.84 -13.39 -2.12
CA TYR A 105 -3.38 -12.91 -0.84
C TYR A 105 -2.31 -12.67 0.22
N LEU A 106 -1.27 -13.53 0.29
CA LEU A 106 -0.16 -13.32 1.23
C LEU A 106 0.65 -12.08 0.90
N VAL A 107 0.85 -11.80 -0.39
CA VAL A 107 1.51 -10.56 -0.84
C VAL A 107 0.65 -9.33 -0.52
N GLU A 108 -0.65 -9.40 -0.76
CA GLU A 108 -1.58 -8.31 -0.39
C GLU A 108 -1.55 -8.05 1.11
N LEU A 109 -1.69 -9.10 1.93
CA LEU A 109 -1.67 -8.98 3.39
C LEU A 109 -0.34 -8.40 3.91
N LEU A 110 0.79 -8.83 3.35
CA LEU A 110 2.10 -8.24 3.65
C LEU A 110 2.12 -6.75 3.35
N ALA A 111 1.58 -6.36 2.20
CA ALA A 111 1.56 -4.96 1.77
C ALA A 111 0.62 -4.10 2.61
N ASP A 112 -0.59 -4.58 2.86
CA ASP A 112 -1.61 -3.81 3.56
C ASP A 112 -1.32 -3.63 5.05
N GLU A 113 -0.72 -4.63 5.71
CA GLU A 113 -0.58 -4.64 7.17
C GLU A 113 0.89 -4.46 7.63
N TRP A 114 1.87 -5.05 6.95
CA TRP A 114 3.27 -4.98 7.37
C TRP A 114 4.00 -3.81 6.76
N MET A 115 3.88 -3.64 5.43
CA MET A 115 4.56 -2.54 4.73
C MET A 115 3.99 -1.16 5.04
N VAL A 116 2.87 -1.06 5.74
CA VAL A 116 2.34 0.22 6.23
C VAL A 116 3.35 0.94 7.14
N VAL A 117 4.09 0.17 7.95
CA VAL A 117 5.15 0.74 8.81
C VAL A 117 6.26 1.34 7.96
N HIS A 118 6.74 0.59 6.94
CA HIS A 118 7.78 1.08 6.02
C HIS A 118 7.35 2.38 5.33
N GLY A 119 6.14 2.40 4.74
CA GLY A 119 5.64 3.58 4.05
C GLY A 119 5.46 4.78 4.98
N PHE A 120 4.91 4.58 6.17
CA PHE A 120 4.73 5.65 7.14
C PHE A 120 6.06 6.15 7.69
N TRP A 121 6.99 5.24 7.99
CA TRP A 121 8.33 5.63 8.44
C TRP A 121 9.03 6.50 7.39
N GLU A 122 9.11 6.07 6.14
CA GLU A 122 9.75 6.83 5.05
C GLU A 122 9.16 8.23 4.88
N ARG A 123 7.84 8.35 4.90
CA ARG A 123 7.18 9.67 4.80
C ARG A 123 7.46 10.57 5.98
N TRP A 124 7.27 10.07 7.19
CA TRP A 124 7.23 10.92 8.37
C TRP A 124 8.59 11.11 9.03
N HIS A 125 9.52 10.16 8.90
CA HIS A 125 10.90 10.34 9.32
C HIS A 125 11.54 11.54 8.60
N PHE A 126 11.43 11.60 7.28
CA PHE A 126 11.96 12.70 6.48
C PHE A 126 11.11 13.97 6.53
N SER A 127 10.05 14.00 7.29
CA SER A 127 9.24 15.21 7.58
C SER A 127 9.54 15.82 8.95
N LEU A 128 10.38 15.18 9.79
CA LEU A 128 10.73 15.67 11.11
C LEU A 128 11.70 16.85 11.04
N ASP A 129 11.62 17.75 12.03
CA ASP A 129 12.58 18.82 12.21
C ASP A 129 14.01 18.24 12.36
N GLY A 130 14.94 18.80 11.60
CA GLY A 130 16.33 18.37 11.57
C GLY A 130 16.63 17.15 10.71
N ALA A 131 15.63 16.51 10.09
CA ALA A 131 15.89 15.49 9.07
C ALA A 131 16.65 16.08 7.87
N SER A 132 17.61 15.31 7.34
CA SER A 132 18.37 15.71 6.17
C SER A 132 18.70 14.48 5.31
N PRO A 133 18.14 14.38 4.10
CA PRO A 133 17.25 15.33 3.44
C PRO A 133 15.89 15.46 4.15
N ASN A 134 15.11 16.51 3.83
CA ASN A 134 13.79 16.77 4.40
C ASN A 134 12.76 17.10 3.30
N HIS A 135 11.57 16.53 3.38
CA HIS A 135 10.51 16.75 2.42
C HIS A 135 9.18 17.27 3.04
N LEU A 136 9.24 17.84 4.24
CA LEU A 136 8.05 18.34 4.94
C LEU A 136 7.20 19.27 4.06
N HIS A 137 7.83 20.23 3.35
CA HIS A 137 7.10 21.14 2.49
C HIS A 137 6.37 20.46 1.33
N PHE A 138 6.92 19.37 0.82
CA PHE A 138 6.22 18.54 -0.16
C PHE A 138 4.97 17.92 0.47
N ASN A 139 5.08 17.33 1.64
CA ASN A 139 3.94 16.74 2.35
C ASN A 139 2.88 17.78 2.70
N GLU A 140 3.27 18.94 3.24
CA GLU A 140 2.36 20.05 3.51
C GLU A 140 1.56 20.44 2.25
N GLN A 141 2.22 20.54 1.10
CA GLN A 141 1.54 20.86 -0.16
C GLN A 141 0.56 19.78 -0.60
N GLN A 142 0.94 18.50 -0.47
CA GLN A 142 0.07 17.37 -0.85
C GLN A 142 -1.15 17.24 0.06
N TRP A 143 -0.97 17.45 1.36
CA TRP A 143 -2.06 17.47 2.32
C TRP A 143 -2.96 18.71 2.14
N GLY A 144 -2.36 19.84 1.83
CA GLY A 144 -3.08 21.10 1.59
C GLY A 144 -4.10 21.03 0.47
N VAL A 145 -3.88 20.16 -0.51
CA VAL A 145 -4.85 19.89 -1.58
C VAL A 145 -6.21 19.40 -1.06
N VAL A 146 -6.21 18.68 0.04
CA VAL A 146 -7.45 18.18 0.69
C VAL A 146 -8.16 19.31 1.46
N PHE A 147 -7.40 20.21 2.07
CA PHE A 147 -7.94 21.29 2.92
C PHE A 147 -8.35 22.53 2.11
N ASP A 148 -7.57 22.87 1.10
CA ASP A 148 -7.80 24.02 0.23
C ASP A 148 -7.34 23.71 -1.20
N PRO A 149 -8.18 22.99 -1.98
CA PRO A 149 -7.83 22.56 -3.34
C PRO A 149 -7.64 23.72 -4.31
N ASP A 150 -8.26 24.86 -4.06
CA ASP A 150 -8.24 26.04 -4.95
C ASP A 150 -7.06 26.97 -4.67
N ALA A 151 -6.38 26.83 -3.53
CA ALA A 151 -5.22 27.65 -3.19
C ALA A 151 -3.99 27.31 -4.08
N ASP A 152 -3.10 28.30 -4.18
CA ASP A 152 -1.76 28.06 -4.73
C ASP A 152 -0.89 27.18 -3.80
N GLY A 153 0.33 26.86 -4.24
CA GLY A 153 1.22 26.00 -3.47
C GLY A 153 1.58 26.54 -2.07
N ALA A 154 1.66 27.87 -1.90
CA ALA A 154 1.92 28.48 -0.60
C ALA A 154 0.70 28.38 0.31
N GLY A 155 -0.49 28.73 -0.20
CA GLY A 155 -1.75 28.59 0.53
C GLY A 155 -2.05 27.16 0.95
N ARG A 156 -1.80 26.17 0.07
CA ARG A 156 -1.93 24.75 0.41
C ARG A 156 -1.03 24.35 1.56
N ARG A 157 0.25 24.75 1.55
CA ARG A 157 1.16 24.47 2.67
C ARG A 157 0.67 25.09 3.98
N ASP A 158 0.22 26.35 3.94
CA ASP A 158 -0.29 27.03 5.13
C ASP A 158 -1.55 26.35 5.68
N ALA A 159 -2.44 25.87 4.82
CA ALA A 159 -3.62 25.11 5.21
C ALA A 159 -3.26 23.77 5.90
N ALA A 160 -2.25 23.08 5.39
CA ALA A 160 -1.79 21.80 5.98
C ALA A 160 -0.95 22.00 7.25
N LYS A 161 -0.15 23.04 7.34
CA LYS A 161 0.78 23.28 8.46
C LYS A 161 0.08 23.30 9.82
N SER A 162 -1.03 24.01 9.94
CA SER A 162 -1.80 24.05 11.18
C SER A 162 -2.38 22.68 11.55
N PHE A 163 -2.80 21.90 10.55
CA PHE A 163 -3.26 20.55 10.77
C PHE A 163 -2.13 19.61 11.21
N PHE A 164 -0.96 19.70 10.59
CA PHE A 164 0.20 18.89 10.95
C PHE A 164 0.63 19.14 12.40
N GLU A 165 0.65 20.41 12.82
CA GLU A 165 0.98 20.73 14.21
C GLU A 165 -0.13 20.25 15.18
N LEU A 166 -1.40 20.48 14.82
CA LEU A 166 -2.52 20.09 15.67
C LEU A 166 -2.68 18.57 15.79
N ALA A 167 -2.66 17.87 14.66
CA ALA A 167 -2.97 16.43 14.61
C ALA A 167 -1.75 15.54 14.88
N PHE A 168 -0.57 15.98 14.48
CA PHE A 168 0.65 15.17 14.55
C PHE A 168 1.70 15.73 15.51
N GLY A 169 1.62 17.02 15.87
CA GLY A 169 2.60 17.65 16.74
C GLY A 169 4.02 17.57 16.17
N ILE A 170 4.17 17.96 14.91
CA ILE A 170 5.40 17.69 14.14
C ILE A 170 6.65 18.32 14.76
N SER A 171 6.52 19.48 15.41
CA SER A 171 7.63 20.15 16.12
C SER A 171 8.07 19.41 17.40
N GLU A 172 7.20 18.60 17.98
CA GLU A 172 7.43 17.86 19.22
C GLU A 172 7.42 16.34 19.00
N ALA A 173 7.40 15.88 17.77
CA ALA A 173 7.17 14.46 17.43
C ALA A 173 8.18 13.50 18.08
N ARG A 174 9.41 13.92 18.31
CA ARG A 174 10.43 13.09 18.99
C ARG A 174 10.29 13.04 20.51
N THR A 175 9.69 14.04 21.14
CA THR A 175 9.60 14.18 22.60
C THR A 175 8.21 13.92 23.15
N ALA A 176 7.19 14.23 22.39
CA ALA A 176 5.78 14.06 22.75
C ALA A 176 4.98 13.54 21.53
N PRO A 177 5.26 12.32 21.04
CA PRO A 177 4.67 11.79 19.82
C PRO A 177 3.17 11.68 19.93
N ARG A 178 2.46 12.12 18.88
CA ARG A 178 1.00 11.98 18.72
C ARG A 178 0.65 11.74 17.25
N GLY A 179 -0.61 11.39 17.00
CA GLY A 179 -1.08 11.08 15.65
C GLY A 179 -0.27 9.97 15.00
N VAL A 180 0.27 10.19 13.81
CA VAL A 180 1.01 9.19 13.05
C VAL A 180 2.31 8.76 13.75
N TYR A 181 2.98 9.66 14.47
CA TYR A 181 4.22 9.31 15.18
C TYR A 181 3.93 8.41 16.38
N ALA A 182 2.86 8.65 17.13
CA ALA A 182 2.40 7.73 18.16
C ALA A 182 1.96 6.39 17.54
N GLY A 183 1.32 6.42 16.36
CA GLY A 183 0.96 5.23 15.60
C GLY A 183 2.16 4.36 15.24
N LEU A 184 3.24 4.95 14.75
CA LEU A 184 4.48 4.23 14.45
C LEU A 184 5.07 3.53 15.69
N LEU A 185 5.08 4.22 16.85
CA LEU A 185 5.51 3.61 18.11
C LEU A 185 4.63 2.44 18.52
N HIS A 186 3.31 2.55 18.35
CA HIS A 186 2.38 1.45 18.64
C HIS A 186 2.57 0.25 17.70
N LEU A 187 3.02 0.51 16.47
CA LEU A 187 3.36 -0.53 15.50
C LEU A 187 4.79 -1.08 15.68
N GLY A 188 5.50 -0.65 16.72
CA GLY A 188 6.84 -1.14 17.02
C GLY A 188 7.97 -0.47 16.24
N CYS A 189 7.74 0.70 15.64
CA CYS A 189 8.77 1.49 14.98
C CYS A 189 9.22 2.63 15.91
N ASP A 190 10.32 2.43 16.59
CA ASP A 190 10.94 3.38 17.52
C ASP A 190 12.45 3.50 17.27
N GLU A 191 13.16 4.28 18.06
CA GLU A 191 14.61 4.52 17.92
C GLU A 191 15.46 3.22 17.97
N LYS A 192 14.94 2.13 18.56
CA LYS A 192 15.66 0.85 18.65
C LYS A 192 15.43 -0.05 17.45
N THR A 193 14.25 0.06 16.82
CA THR A 193 13.84 -0.81 15.73
C THR A 193 13.88 -0.13 14.36
N GLU A 194 14.05 1.19 14.32
CA GLU A 194 14.09 2.01 13.10
C GLU A 194 15.04 1.44 12.04
N ALA A 195 16.26 1.10 12.44
CA ALA A 195 17.25 0.53 11.53
C ALA A 195 16.86 -0.87 10.99
N ALA A 196 16.13 -1.64 11.78
CA ALA A 196 15.62 -2.94 11.36
C ALA A 196 14.47 -2.79 10.34
N TRP A 197 13.59 -1.81 10.53
CA TRP A 197 12.54 -1.48 9.57
C TRP A 197 13.12 -0.99 8.24
N GLU A 198 14.16 -0.14 8.28
CA GLU A 198 14.87 0.30 7.08
C GLU A 198 15.54 -0.88 6.35
N ALA A 199 16.18 -1.78 7.07
CA ALA A 199 16.81 -2.96 6.50
C ALA A 199 15.77 -3.89 5.84
N SER A 200 14.60 -4.07 6.46
CA SER A 200 13.48 -4.82 5.87
C SER A 200 12.97 -4.16 4.59
N ALA A 201 12.75 -2.85 4.58
CA ALA A 201 12.33 -2.13 3.38
C ALA A 201 13.33 -2.34 2.22
N LEU A 202 14.62 -2.16 2.47
CA LEU A 202 15.67 -2.38 1.48
C LEU A 202 15.74 -3.84 1.00
N ARG A 203 15.49 -4.81 1.89
CA ARG A 203 15.38 -6.23 1.54
C ARG A 203 14.23 -6.44 0.56
N ILE A 204 13.04 -5.94 0.88
CA ILE A 204 11.85 -6.04 0.02
C ILE A 204 12.13 -5.42 -1.35
N PHE A 205 12.69 -4.22 -1.41
CA PHE A 205 12.97 -3.55 -2.68
C PHE A 205 13.97 -4.34 -3.55
N ARG A 206 15.02 -4.93 -2.97
CA ARG A 206 15.96 -5.78 -3.71
C ARG A 206 15.29 -7.03 -4.27
N ILE A 207 14.42 -7.67 -3.50
CA ILE A 207 13.68 -8.84 -3.95
C ILE A 207 12.76 -8.46 -5.12
N LEU A 208 12.01 -7.36 -4.99
CA LEU A 208 11.11 -6.87 -6.05
C LEU A 208 11.88 -6.43 -7.30
N GLU A 209 13.03 -5.76 -7.16
CA GLU A 209 13.90 -5.39 -8.28
C GLU A 209 14.32 -6.62 -9.08
N ASN A 210 14.77 -7.69 -8.41
CA ASN A 210 15.12 -8.95 -9.03
C ASN A 210 13.93 -9.65 -9.68
N HIS A 211 12.76 -9.59 -9.02
CA HIS A 211 11.54 -10.17 -9.55
C HIS A 211 11.09 -9.48 -10.84
N PHE A 212 11.02 -8.14 -10.84
CA PHE A 212 10.59 -7.37 -11.99
C PHE A 212 11.62 -7.33 -13.13
N ALA A 213 12.85 -7.75 -12.90
CA ALA A 213 13.80 -8.04 -13.96
C ALA A 213 13.38 -9.24 -14.84
N VAL A 214 12.58 -10.14 -14.30
CA VAL A 214 12.14 -11.38 -14.98
C VAL A 214 10.67 -11.33 -15.37
N HIS A 215 9.80 -10.85 -14.50
CA HIS A 215 8.36 -10.85 -14.66
C HIS A 215 7.78 -9.43 -14.67
N ASP A 216 6.65 -9.26 -15.34
CA ASP A 216 5.98 -7.97 -15.40
C ASP A 216 5.23 -7.62 -14.13
N PHE A 217 4.65 -8.65 -13.53
CA PHE A 217 3.81 -8.58 -12.34
C PHE A 217 4.12 -9.77 -11.43
N THR A 218 3.58 -9.76 -10.23
CA THR A 218 3.86 -10.75 -9.20
C THR A 218 3.65 -12.22 -9.64
N LEU A 219 2.69 -12.48 -10.51
CA LEU A 219 2.38 -13.84 -10.98
C LEU A 219 2.69 -14.06 -12.48
N GLY A 220 3.39 -13.15 -13.13
CA GLY A 220 3.77 -13.27 -14.54
C GLY A 220 3.44 -12.02 -15.37
N GLY A 221 2.75 -12.17 -16.51
CA GLY A 221 2.48 -11.09 -17.47
C GLY A 221 1.17 -10.32 -17.25
N GLN A 222 0.36 -10.68 -16.24
CA GLN A 222 -0.90 -10.04 -15.90
C GLN A 222 -0.88 -9.65 -14.42
N PRO A 223 -1.38 -8.44 -14.04
CA PRO A 223 -1.45 -8.07 -12.64
C PRO A 223 -2.39 -8.99 -11.85
N ALA A 224 -2.03 -9.23 -10.60
CA ALA A 224 -2.82 -9.98 -9.63
C ALA A 224 -3.13 -9.09 -8.42
N LEU A 225 -3.97 -9.57 -7.50
CA LEU A 225 -4.33 -8.86 -6.28
C LEU A 225 -3.10 -8.37 -5.49
N GLY A 226 -2.05 -9.21 -5.42
CA GLY A 226 -0.78 -8.85 -4.77
C GLY A 226 -0.09 -7.65 -5.39
N ASP A 227 -0.21 -7.43 -6.71
CA ASP A 227 0.35 -6.23 -7.36
C ASP A 227 -0.36 -4.97 -6.89
N PHE A 228 -1.68 -4.99 -6.79
CA PHE A 228 -2.44 -3.85 -6.29
C PHE A 228 -2.19 -3.61 -4.80
N GLY A 229 -2.04 -4.68 -4.00
CA GLY A 229 -1.60 -4.58 -2.61
C GLY A 229 -0.25 -3.86 -2.49
N LEU A 230 0.78 -4.36 -3.16
CA LEU A 230 2.12 -3.76 -3.17
C LEU A 230 2.13 -2.31 -3.67
N LEU A 231 1.20 -1.95 -4.55
CA LEU A 231 1.12 -0.58 -5.04
C LEU A 231 0.72 0.43 -3.95
N ALA A 232 0.01 0.00 -2.90
CA ALA A 232 -0.38 0.88 -1.79
C ALA A 232 0.84 1.56 -1.14
N PRO A 233 1.80 0.84 -0.54
CA PRO A 233 3.01 1.44 0.03
C PRO A 233 3.93 2.03 -1.03
N LEU A 234 4.15 1.29 -2.12
CA LEU A 234 5.18 1.65 -3.10
C LEU A 234 4.82 2.90 -3.90
N TYR A 235 3.56 3.15 -4.19
CA TYR A 235 3.16 4.34 -4.94
C TYR A 235 3.14 5.59 -4.09
N ALA A 236 2.24 5.64 -3.09
CA ALA A 236 1.94 6.90 -2.41
C ALA A 236 3.07 7.36 -1.47
N HIS A 237 3.73 6.42 -0.78
CA HIS A 237 4.69 6.73 0.29
C HIS A 237 6.16 6.58 -0.13
N ILE A 238 6.43 5.72 -1.10
CA ILE A 238 7.80 5.50 -1.56
C ILE A 238 8.04 6.26 -2.87
N PHE A 239 7.32 5.93 -3.94
CA PHE A 239 7.56 6.52 -5.27
C PHE A 239 7.25 8.01 -5.33
N ARG A 240 6.15 8.47 -4.72
CA ARG A 240 5.72 9.86 -4.80
C ARG A 240 6.43 10.80 -3.83
N ASP A 241 6.83 10.31 -2.67
CA ASP A 241 7.50 11.13 -1.67
C ASP A 241 8.91 11.48 -2.12
N ALA A 242 9.30 12.74 -1.99
CA ALA A 242 10.46 13.28 -2.68
C ALA A 242 11.79 12.60 -2.28
N VAL A 243 11.95 12.21 -1.01
CA VAL A 243 13.18 11.57 -0.54
C VAL A 243 13.23 10.09 -0.91
N PRO A 244 12.28 9.24 -0.47
CA PRO A 244 12.33 7.83 -0.83
C PRO A 244 12.14 7.59 -2.33
N GLY A 245 11.35 8.42 -3.03
CA GLY A 245 11.18 8.32 -4.47
C GLY A 245 12.46 8.58 -5.24
N GLY A 246 13.26 9.56 -4.83
CA GLY A 246 14.59 9.77 -5.41
C GLY A 246 15.50 8.56 -5.22
N ALA A 247 15.51 7.95 -4.04
CA ALA A 247 16.29 6.74 -3.75
C ALA A 247 15.76 5.54 -4.55
N LEU A 248 14.43 5.38 -4.67
CA LEU A 248 13.81 4.31 -5.45
C LEU A 248 14.24 4.35 -6.92
N HIS A 249 14.11 5.52 -7.56
CA HIS A 249 14.51 5.70 -8.96
C HIS A 249 16.01 5.45 -9.19
N LEU A 250 16.84 5.82 -8.22
CA LEU A 250 18.30 5.67 -8.35
C LEU A 250 18.76 4.24 -8.13
N HIS A 251 18.19 3.52 -7.17
CA HIS A 251 18.71 2.22 -6.72
C HIS A 251 17.83 1.03 -7.10
N PHE A 252 16.53 1.26 -7.40
CA PHE A 252 15.55 0.23 -7.72
C PHE A 252 14.68 0.64 -8.92
N PRO A 253 15.30 0.90 -10.08
CA PRO A 253 14.61 1.47 -11.24
C PRO A 253 13.54 0.56 -11.82
N LEU A 254 13.64 -0.76 -11.67
CA LEU A 254 12.62 -1.70 -12.17
C LEU A 254 11.39 -1.72 -11.26
N VAL A 255 11.57 -1.52 -9.95
CA VAL A 255 10.46 -1.29 -9.03
C VAL A 255 9.76 0.03 -9.35
N ALA A 256 10.52 1.10 -9.60
CA ALA A 256 9.94 2.40 -9.99
C ALA A 256 9.14 2.29 -11.29
N GLU A 257 9.66 1.59 -12.31
CA GLU A 257 8.98 1.35 -13.57
C GLU A 257 7.73 0.48 -13.40
N TRP A 258 7.80 -0.54 -12.53
CA TRP A 258 6.64 -1.36 -12.20
C TRP A 258 5.53 -0.55 -11.51
N VAL A 259 5.87 0.37 -10.61
CA VAL A 259 4.91 1.28 -9.96
C VAL A 259 4.17 2.12 -11.02
N GLU A 260 4.88 2.71 -11.98
CA GLU A 260 4.26 3.48 -13.07
C GLU A 260 3.32 2.60 -13.92
N ARG A 261 3.77 1.41 -14.28
CA ARG A 261 3.03 0.45 -15.10
C ARG A 261 1.77 -0.02 -14.40
N THR A 262 1.87 -0.39 -13.12
CA THR A 262 0.75 -0.89 -12.31
C THR A 262 -0.25 0.20 -11.99
N ASN A 263 0.21 1.42 -11.70
CA ASN A 263 -0.68 2.58 -11.50
C ASN A 263 -1.45 2.99 -12.77
N GLY A 264 -1.04 2.43 -13.90
CA GLY A 264 -1.74 2.65 -15.15
C GLY A 264 -1.40 3.94 -15.86
N VAL A 265 -0.34 4.63 -15.46
CA VAL A 265 0.09 5.87 -16.12
C VAL A 265 0.76 5.56 -17.45
N ASN A 266 1.63 4.54 -17.51
CA ASN A 266 2.39 4.18 -18.69
C ASN A 266 2.04 2.82 -19.29
N ALA A 267 0.86 2.40 -19.13
CA ALA A 267 0.38 1.26 -19.84
C ALA A 267 1.01 -0.10 -19.44
N LEU A 268 0.20 -0.93 -18.88
CA LEU A 268 0.12 -2.34 -19.24
C LEU A 268 0.57 -2.59 -20.68
N ASN A 269 0.77 -1.55 -21.44
CA ASN A 269 0.96 -1.43 -22.87
C ASN A 269 2.42 -1.33 -23.29
N ALA A 270 3.38 -1.14 -22.41
CA ALA A 270 4.77 -1.12 -22.85
C ALA A 270 5.10 -2.40 -23.63
N ARG A 271 4.53 -3.52 -23.19
CA ARG A 271 4.67 -4.81 -23.88
C ARG A 271 3.64 -5.06 -24.96
N THR A 272 2.42 -4.54 -24.83
CA THR A 272 1.39 -4.64 -25.85
C THR A 272 1.79 -3.90 -27.14
N TYR A 273 2.62 -2.86 -27.01
CA TYR A 273 3.15 -2.10 -28.16
C TYR A 273 4.60 -2.47 -28.51
N ASP A 274 5.05 -3.66 -28.13
CA ASP A 274 6.38 -4.19 -28.46
C ASP A 274 7.53 -3.30 -27.93
N GLN A 275 7.29 -2.61 -26.83
CA GLN A 275 8.33 -1.82 -26.18
C GLN A 275 9.22 -2.72 -25.33
N SER A 276 10.52 -2.47 -25.42
CA SER A 276 11.50 -3.16 -24.59
C SER A 276 11.40 -2.71 -23.13
N LEU A 277 11.48 -3.68 -22.24
CA LEU A 277 11.77 -3.44 -20.82
C LEU A 277 13.25 -3.65 -20.54
N TYR A 278 13.66 -3.33 -19.35
CA TYR A 278 15.03 -3.49 -18.92
C TYR A 278 15.14 -4.59 -17.87
N SER A 279 16.24 -5.30 -17.88
CA SER A 279 16.66 -6.24 -16.85
C SER A 279 18.08 -5.89 -16.41
N LEU A 280 18.46 -6.32 -15.21
CA LEU A 280 19.85 -6.21 -14.76
C LEU A 280 20.69 -7.29 -15.47
N GLY A 281 21.75 -6.88 -16.11
CA GLY A 281 22.81 -7.77 -16.58
C GLY A 281 23.74 -8.21 -15.44
N ASP A 282 24.57 -9.22 -15.71
CA ASP A 282 25.55 -9.74 -14.74
C ASP A 282 26.57 -8.67 -14.30
N ASP A 283 26.77 -7.63 -15.10
CA ASP A 283 27.64 -6.49 -14.81
C ASP A 283 26.92 -5.36 -14.05
N GLY A 284 25.66 -5.59 -13.63
CA GLY A 284 24.86 -4.61 -12.92
C GLY A 284 24.29 -3.48 -13.77
N LYS A 285 24.42 -3.55 -15.10
CA LYS A 285 23.85 -2.55 -16.02
C LYS A 285 22.47 -2.96 -16.48
N LEU A 286 21.63 -1.96 -16.77
CA LEU A 286 20.34 -2.20 -17.40
C LEU A 286 20.52 -2.63 -18.86
N VAL A 287 19.98 -3.78 -19.18
CA VAL A 287 19.95 -4.33 -20.53
C VAL A 287 18.52 -4.32 -21.02
N SER A 288 18.31 -3.79 -22.23
CA SER A 288 17.00 -3.82 -22.87
C SER A 288 16.51 -5.26 -23.03
N ARG A 289 15.32 -5.55 -22.55
CA ARG A 289 14.67 -6.86 -22.62
C ARG A 289 13.48 -6.75 -23.58
N PRO A 290 13.42 -7.60 -24.61
CA PRO A 290 12.24 -7.63 -25.48
C PRO A 290 10.99 -7.97 -24.65
N ALA A 291 9.83 -7.52 -25.11
CA ALA A 291 8.56 -7.92 -24.54
C ALA A 291 8.49 -9.45 -24.49
N THR A 292 8.12 -10.01 -23.32
CA THR A 292 7.98 -11.46 -23.23
C THR A 292 6.75 -11.92 -24.00
N SER A 293 6.85 -13.09 -24.60
CA SER A 293 5.75 -13.72 -25.33
C SER A 293 4.62 -14.23 -24.45
N ASP A 294 4.69 -14.04 -23.13
CA ASP A 294 3.71 -14.56 -22.17
C ASP A 294 2.33 -13.89 -22.27
N GLY A 295 2.16 -13.04 -23.27
CA GLY A 295 0.85 -12.60 -23.76
C GLY A 295 -0.07 -11.95 -22.74
N GLY A 296 0.48 -11.44 -21.62
CA GLY A 296 -0.33 -10.82 -20.59
C GLY A 296 -1.14 -11.81 -19.76
N ALA A 297 -0.59 -12.98 -19.44
CA ALA A 297 -1.21 -14.00 -18.58
C ALA A 297 -0.35 -14.30 -17.35
N TRP A 298 -0.98 -14.84 -16.32
CA TRP A 298 -0.27 -15.47 -15.21
C TRP A 298 0.50 -16.71 -15.69
N LEU A 299 1.56 -17.09 -14.97
CA LEU A 299 2.33 -18.29 -15.31
C LEU A 299 1.41 -19.52 -15.37
N PRO A 300 1.69 -20.46 -16.29
CA PRO A 300 0.89 -21.67 -16.47
C PRO A 300 0.97 -22.60 -15.24
N ASP A 301 0.12 -23.62 -15.21
CA ASP A 301 0.15 -24.75 -14.28
C ASP A 301 0.13 -24.36 -12.80
N ASP A 302 -0.55 -23.24 -12.46
CA ASP A 302 -0.63 -22.72 -11.08
C ASP A 302 0.77 -22.46 -10.47
N HIS A 303 1.76 -22.13 -11.34
CA HIS A 303 3.13 -21.89 -10.91
C HIS A 303 3.29 -20.50 -10.31
N VAL A 304 3.82 -20.45 -9.09
CA VAL A 304 4.24 -19.20 -8.43
C VAL A 304 5.70 -18.95 -8.84
N PRO A 305 6.05 -17.75 -9.36
CA PRO A 305 7.42 -17.46 -9.75
C PRO A 305 8.43 -17.70 -8.62
N GLU A 306 9.52 -18.40 -8.91
CA GLU A 306 10.59 -18.63 -7.93
C GLU A 306 11.17 -17.30 -7.38
N THR A 307 11.21 -16.27 -8.21
CA THR A 307 11.66 -14.93 -7.81
C THR A 307 10.70 -14.19 -6.87
N LEU A 308 9.44 -14.66 -6.74
CA LEU A 308 8.47 -14.15 -5.77
C LEU A 308 8.60 -14.85 -4.40
N MET A 309 9.13 -16.08 -4.36
CA MET A 309 9.24 -16.86 -3.12
C MET A 309 9.94 -16.11 -1.98
N PRO A 310 11.01 -15.30 -2.22
CA PRO A 310 11.64 -14.52 -1.15
C PRO A 310 10.71 -13.46 -0.52
N ILE A 311 9.71 -12.92 -1.24
CA ILE A 311 8.70 -12.03 -0.63
C ILE A 311 7.81 -12.81 0.34
N LEU A 312 7.39 -14.00 -0.04
CA LEU A 312 6.67 -14.89 0.88
C LEU A 312 7.54 -15.27 2.08
N GLY A 313 8.88 -15.40 1.87
CA GLY A 313 9.85 -15.53 2.95
C GLY A 313 9.78 -14.38 3.96
N VAL A 314 9.74 -13.14 3.50
CA VAL A 314 9.58 -11.95 4.37
C VAL A 314 8.29 -12.06 5.19
N PHE A 315 7.17 -12.43 4.57
CA PHE A 315 5.91 -12.62 5.28
C PHE A 315 6.05 -13.61 6.46
N PHE A 316 6.62 -14.77 6.22
CA PHE A 316 6.74 -15.82 7.25
C PHE A 316 7.84 -15.54 8.29
N GLU A 317 8.90 -14.84 7.92
CA GLU A 317 10.02 -14.53 8.82
C GLU A 317 9.74 -13.31 9.70
N GLU A 318 9.07 -12.29 9.15
CA GLU A 318 8.92 -10.99 9.82
C GLU A 318 7.50 -10.77 10.36
N MET A 319 6.48 -10.91 9.51
CA MET A 319 5.09 -10.60 9.87
C MET A 319 4.39 -11.73 10.62
N TRP A 320 4.56 -12.98 10.17
CA TRP A 320 3.86 -14.14 10.73
C TRP A 320 4.05 -14.34 12.23
N PRO A 321 5.26 -14.18 12.82
CA PRO A 321 5.43 -14.31 14.27
C PRO A 321 4.59 -13.31 15.08
N VAL A 322 4.42 -12.10 14.56
CA VAL A 322 3.57 -11.06 15.19
C VAL A 322 2.09 -11.46 15.10
N LEU A 323 1.64 -11.90 13.92
CA LEU A 323 0.27 -12.39 13.73
C LEU A 323 -0.04 -13.59 14.64
N GLU A 324 0.84 -14.57 14.69
CA GLU A 324 0.67 -15.76 15.53
C GLU A 324 0.58 -15.39 17.02
N SER A 325 1.46 -14.51 17.49
CA SER A 325 1.43 -13.99 18.86
C SER A 325 0.16 -13.22 19.17
N SER A 326 -0.31 -12.41 18.23
CA SER A 326 -1.54 -11.63 18.36
C SER A 326 -2.78 -12.55 18.39
N LEU A 327 -2.81 -13.58 17.56
CA LEU A 327 -3.88 -14.58 17.56
C LEU A 327 -3.93 -15.37 18.87
N ALA A 328 -2.76 -15.74 19.43
CA ALA A 328 -2.69 -16.39 20.74
C ALA A 328 -3.25 -15.50 21.86
N ALA A 329 -2.79 -14.24 21.93
CA ALA A 329 -3.27 -13.26 22.89
C ALA A 329 -4.78 -12.99 22.77
N LEU A 330 -5.30 -12.89 21.54
CA LEU A 330 -6.72 -12.73 21.27
C LEU A 330 -7.51 -13.97 21.75
N THR A 331 -7.02 -15.16 21.47
CA THR A 331 -7.65 -16.42 21.89
C THR A 331 -7.74 -16.52 23.42
N ASP A 332 -6.66 -16.17 24.12
CA ASP A 332 -6.62 -16.14 25.56
C ASP A 332 -7.60 -15.13 26.14
N PHE A 333 -7.66 -13.90 25.54
CA PHE A 333 -8.61 -12.88 25.96
C PHE A 333 -10.06 -13.32 25.76
N ILE A 334 -10.42 -13.87 24.60
CA ILE A 334 -11.79 -14.34 24.31
C ILE A 334 -12.20 -15.46 25.26
N SER A 335 -11.24 -16.29 25.68
CA SER A 335 -11.45 -17.40 26.58
C SER A 335 -11.47 -16.99 28.07
N SER A 336 -11.13 -15.75 28.39
CA SER A 336 -11.07 -15.23 29.76
C SER A 336 -12.42 -14.74 30.25
N ASP A 337 -12.57 -14.65 31.60
CA ASP A 337 -13.73 -14.03 32.24
C ASP A 337 -13.84 -12.52 32.00
N GLN A 338 -12.82 -11.91 31.41
CA GLN A 338 -12.80 -10.47 31.05
C GLN A 338 -13.49 -10.16 29.73
N HIS A 339 -13.71 -11.19 28.90
CA HIS A 339 -14.35 -11.03 27.61
C HIS A 339 -15.87 -10.90 27.75
N THR A 340 -16.42 -9.84 27.17
CA THR A 340 -17.87 -9.67 26.93
C THR A 340 -18.07 -9.44 25.43
N PRO A 341 -18.97 -10.15 24.76
CA PRO A 341 -19.22 -9.93 23.32
C PRO A 341 -19.51 -8.45 23.02
N GLY A 342 -18.77 -7.87 22.08
CA GLY A 342 -18.86 -6.46 21.70
C GLY A 342 -18.04 -5.50 22.59
N SER A 343 -17.27 -5.98 23.57
CA SER A 343 -16.30 -5.16 24.29
C SER A 343 -15.06 -4.88 23.44
N GLU A 344 -14.47 -3.70 23.65
CA GLU A 344 -13.18 -3.36 23.04
C GLU A 344 -12.07 -4.25 23.61
N LEU A 345 -11.09 -4.59 22.78
CA LEU A 345 -9.90 -5.31 23.20
C LEU A 345 -9.04 -4.40 24.11
N PRO A 346 -8.51 -4.91 25.23
CA PRO A 346 -7.58 -4.13 26.04
C PRO A 346 -6.33 -3.79 25.22
N ALA A 347 -5.96 -2.51 25.16
CA ALA A 347 -4.79 -2.05 24.41
C ALA A 347 -3.49 -2.81 24.74
N LYS A 348 -3.35 -3.27 26.01
CA LYS A 348 -2.18 -4.04 26.47
C LYS A 348 -2.16 -5.51 25.98
N THR A 349 -3.26 -6.03 25.48
CA THR A 349 -3.34 -7.44 25.04
C THR A 349 -2.42 -7.72 23.87
N PHE A 350 -2.21 -6.75 22.98
CA PHE A 350 -1.40 -6.90 21.76
C PHE A 350 0.03 -6.37 21.90
N THR A 351 0.33 -5.50 22.86
CA THR A 351 1.67 -4.93 23.06
C THR A 351 2.62 -5.83 23.86
N ALA A 352 2.12 -6.91 24.46
CA ALA A 352 2.91 -7.86 25.25
C ALA A 352 3.12 -9.21 24.55
N THR A 353 3.04 -9.25 23.21
CA THR A 353 3.29 -10.50 22.45
C THR A 353 4.78 -10.68 22.21
N PRO A 354 5.33 -11.91 22.29
CA PRO A 354 6.75 -12.17 22.08
C PRO A 354 7.27 -11.65 20.72
N GLY A 355 6.47 -11.74 19.66
CA GLY A 355 6.86 -11.22 18.34
C GLY A 355 6.96 -9.70 18.31
N PHE A 356 6.12 -9.00 19.05
CA PHE A 356 6.17 -7.54 19.14
C PHE A 356 7.34 -7.05 20.00
N GLU A 357 7.63 -7.75 21.09
CA GLU A 357 8.81 -7.48 21.93
C GLU A 357 10.11 -7.68 21.14
N ALA A 358 10.20 -8.72 20.33
CA ALA A 358 11.36 -9.00 19.49
C ALA A 358 11.62 -7.87 18.47
N LEU A 359 10.58 -7.30 17.87
CA LEU A 359 10.69 -6.13 17.00
C LEU A 359 11.15 -4.89 17.76
N GLN A 360 10.56 -4.61 18.93
CA GLN A 360 10.92 -3.44 19.75
C GLN A 360 12.36 -3.48 20.26
N THR A 361 12.90 -4.65 20.54
CA THR A 361 14.29 -4.81 21.01
C THR A 361 15.30 -4.83 19.86
N GLY A 362 14.86 -4.89 18.63
CA GLY A 362 15.73 -5.08 17.48
C GLY A 362 16.32 -6.49 17.36
N ASP A 363 15.87 -7.41 18.21
CA ASP A 363 16.31 -8.82 18.23
C ASP A 363 15.41 -9.73 17.37
N GLY A 364 14.47 -9.14 16.63
CA GLY A 364 13.56 -9.84 15.77
C GLY A 364 14.15 -10.23 14.41
N PRO A 365 13.35 -10.90 13.57
CA PRO A 365 13.78 -11.34 12.23
C PRO A 365 14.23 -10.19 11.32
N LEU A 366 13.92 -8.94 11.64
CA LEU A 366 14.36 -7.77 10.88
C LEU A 366 15.83 -7.44 11.04
N THR A 367 16.53 -8.00 12.04
CA THR A 367 17.94 -7.70 12.35
C THR A 367 18.93 -8.62 11.65
N HIS A 368 18.49 -9.57 10.83
CA HIS A 368 19.33 -10.58 10.18
C HIS A 368 19.48 -10.43 8.68
#